data_809d87dea1a5ddd9ee52e50c65fbfd74
#
_entry.id   809d87dea1a5ddd9ee52e50c65fbfd74
#
_cell.length_a   1.000
_cell.length_b   1.000
_cell.length_c   1.000
_cell.angle_alpha   90.00
_cell.angle_beta   90.00
_cell.angle_gamma   90.00
#
_symmetry.space_group_name_H-M   'P 1'
#
loop_
_entity.id
_entity.type
_entity.pdbx_description
1 polymer ?
#
loop_
_entity_poly.entity_id
_entity_poly.type
_entity_poly.pdbx_seq_one_letter_code
_entity_poly.pdbx_strand_id
1 'polypeptide(L)'
;VSRSRLFGTAGASRKDILAEIAAVLSFSAIINNDKVGALFFSDKVEKFIPPKKGRSHLLHIIREIIEFEPTTDGTDISEALRYLTNAIKKKCTAFLLSDMIDVNEDGSPRYEEALKVAVNRHDLSVIEVYDPRERCIPDVGLVHIKDSESGRSAWVDTSDKKMRRAYEDWFRNVGQLSSKLFMKYNVDKVSIAVDDDYVKGLMTLFQNR
;
A
#
# COMPACT_ATOMS: atom_id res chain seq x y z
N VAL A 1 -1.04 -4.20 5.48
CA VAL A 1 0.25 -3.97 6.17
C VAL A 1 0.84 -5.33 6.53
N SER A 2 1.53 -5.94 5.56
CA SER A 2 2.19 -7.24 5.78
C SER A 2 3.32 -7.13 6.82
N ARG A 3 3.58 -8.24 7.51
CA ARG A 3 4.56 -8.36 8.60
C ARG A 3 6.04 -8.34 8.16
N SER A 4 6.45 -7.60 7.14
CA SER A 4 7.87 -7.46 6.77
C SER A 4 8.61 -6.56 7.79
N ARG A 5 8.69 -7.02 9.06
CA ARG A 5 9.24 -6.28 10.20
C ARG A 5 10.70 -6.58 10.53
N LEU A 6 11.48 -7.23 9.66
CA LEU A 6 12.78 -7.76 10.07
C LEU A 6 14.03 -7.12 9.43
N PHE A 7 13.95 -5.85 8.99
CA PHE A 7 15.15 -5.07 8.74
C PHE A 7 15.05 -3.74 9.49
N GLY A 8 15.43 -3.78 10.78
CA GLY A 8 15.53 -2.60 11.64
C GLY A 8 16.83 -1.86 11.38
N THR A 9 16.75 -0.72 10.74
CA THR A 9 17.69 0.38 10.89
C THR A 9 16.91 1.58 11.39
N ALA A 10 17.57 2.52 12.07
CA ALA A 10 17.00 3.68 12.76
C ALA A 10 16.29 4.68 11.80
N GLY A 11 15.19 4.26 11.19
CA GLY A 11 14.32 5.02 10.31
C GLY A 11 12.87 4.65 10.58
N ALA A 12 11.93 5.50 10.18
CA ALA A 12 10.50 5.23 10.27
C ALA A 12 10.15 3.92 9.54
N SER A 13 9.33 3.10 10.15
CA SER A 13 8.85 1.88 9.48
C SER A 13 7.83 2.25 8.40
N ARG A 14 7.63 1.37 7.41
CA ARG A 14 6.55 1.54 6.41
C ARG A 14 5.20 1.81 7.10
N LYS A 15 4.92 1.13 8.22
CA LYS A 15 3.70 1.34 9.01
C LYS A 15 3.61 2.76 9.55
N ASP A 16 4.72 3.33 10.02
CA ASP A 16 4.74 4.69 10.57
C ASP A 16 4.45 5.72 9.47
N ILE A 17 5.09 5.59 8.31
CA ILE A 17 4.86 6.47 7.15
C ILE A 17 3.41 6.36 6.64
N LEU A 18 2.87 5.14 6.54
CA LEU A 18 1.46 4.93 6.18
C LEU A 18 0.52 5.61 7.17
N ALA A 19 0.81 5.50 8.48
CA ALA A 19 0.02 6.14 9.53
C ALA A 19 0.09 7.67 9.44
N GLU A 20 1.27 8.24 9.21
CA GLU A 20 1.45 9.67 9.04
C GLU A 20 0.71 10.21 7.81
N ILE A 21 0.86 9.56 6.66
CA ILE A 21 0.16 9.93 5.42
C ILE A 21 -1.36 9.88 5.64
N ALA A 22 -1.88 8.78 6.20
CA ALA A 22 -3.30 8.64 6.46
C ALA A 22 -3.82 9.69 7.45
N ALA A 23 -3.04 10.04 8.48
CA ALA A 23 -3.37 11.10 9.43
C ALA A 23 -3.44 12.46 8.74
N VAL A 24 -2.46 12.81 7.90
CA VAL A 24 -2.43 14.09 7.15
C VAL A 24 -3.62 14.21 6.21
N LEU A 25 -3.91 13.17 5.42
CA LEU A 25 -5.07 13.13 4.51
C LEU A 25 -6.39 13.28 5.28
N SER A 26 -6.54 12.56 6.38
CA SER A 26 -7.73 12.59 7.21
C SER A 26 -7.90 13.94 7.90
N PHE A 27 -6.81 14.55 8.35
CA PHE A 27 -6.83 15.88 8.98
C PHE A 27 -7.23 16.96 7.96
N SER A 28 -6.68 16.92 6.75
CA SER A 28 -7.05 17.82 5.66
C SER A 28 -8.55 17.75 5.33
N ALA A 29 -9.10 16.54 5.24
CA ALA A 29 -10.52 16.36 4.97
C ALA A 29 -11.42 16.91 6.09
N ILE A 30 -11.03 16.74 7.36
CA ILE A 30 -11.79 17.28 8.51
C ILE A 30 -11.76 18.81 8.55
N ILE A 31 -10.63 19.46 8.21
CA ILE A 31 -10.55 20.93 8.09
C ILE A 31 -11.56 21.43 7.05
N ASN A 32 -11.74 20.71 5.95
CA ASN A 32 -12.71 21.00 4.91
C ASN A 32 -14.15 20.56 5.27
N ASN A 33 -14.38 20.13 6.52
CA ASN A 33 -15.67 19.64 7.01
C ASN A 33 -16.22 18.42 6.24
N ASP A 34 -15.31 17.59 5.69
CA ASP A 34 -15.63 16.35 5.01
C ASP A 34 -15.82 15.18 5.97
N LYS A 35 -16.42 14.11 5.48
CA LYS A 35 -16.52 12.84 6.19
C LYS A 35 -15.33 11.99 5.86
N VAL A 36 -14.67 11.41 6.86
CA VAL A 36 -13.54 10.50 6.73
C VAL A 36 -13.92 9.13 7.25
N GLY A 37 -13.58 8.09 6.51
CA GLY A 37 -13.65 6.69 6.92
C GLY A 37 -12.34 5.99 6.63
N ALA A 38 -12.14 4.79 7.17
CA ALA A 38 -10.97 3.97 6.93
C ALA A 38 -11.35 2.51 6.70
N LEU A 39 -10.64 1.87 5.79
CA LEU A 39 -10.74 0.44 5.51
C LEU A 39 -9.37 -0.19 5.71
N PHE A 40 -9.28 -1.13 6.61
CA PHE A 40 -8.07 -1.90 6.89
C PHE A 40 -8.22 -3.28 6.26
N PHE A 41 -7.20 -3.72 5.56
CA PHE A 41 -7.21 -5.00 4.86
C PHE A 41 -5.85 -5.68 4.88
N SER A 42 -5.90 -6.98 4.74
CA SER A 42 -4.79 -7.91 4.48
C SER A 42 -5.17 -8.78 3.26
N ASP A 43 -5.19 -10.08 3.35
CA ASP A 43 -5.85 -10.99 2.39
C ASP A 43 -7.39 -10.96 2.49
N LYS A 44 -7.90 -10.23 3.47
CA LYS A 44 -9.33 -9.97 3.73
C LYS A 44 -9.53 -8.57 4.27
N VAL A 45 -10.79 -8.14 4.31
CA VAL A 45 -11.16 -6.93 5.06
C VAL A 45 -11.10 -7.21 6.56
N GLU A 46 -10.19 -6.54 7.24
CA GLU A 46 -9.97 -6.67 8.68
C GLU A 46 -10.87 -5.73 9.50
N LYS A 47 -11.01 -4.49 9.04
CA LYS A 47 -11.81 -3.49 9.75
C LYS A 47 -12.32 -2.41 8.81
N PHE A 48 -13.58 -2.01 9.01
CA PHE A 48 -14.17 -0.89 8.32
C PHE A 48 -14.69 0.15 9.32
N ILE A 49 -14.22 1.37 9.20
CA ILE A 49 -14.69 2.53 9.96
C ILE A 49 -15.50 3.41 9.01
N PRO A 50 -16.84 3.48 9.14
CA PRO A 50 -17.67 4.21 8.21
C PRO A 50 -17.41 5.72 8.25
N PRO A 51 -17.60 6.44 7.11
CA PRO A 51 -17.34 7.87 7.03
C PRO A 51 -18.21 8.71 7.97
N LYS A 52 -17.58 9.45 8.87
CA LYS A 52 -18.22 10.40 9.79
C LYS A 52 -17.43 11.71 9.84
N LYS A 53 -18.08 12.78 10.30
CA LYS A 53 -17.44 14.07 10.54
C LYS A 53 -16.92 14.17 11.98
N GLY A 54 -16.02 15.11 12.20
CA GLY A 54 -15.64 15.59 13.52
C GLY A 54 -14.30 15.08 14.01
N ARG A 55 -13.68 15.91 14.84
CA ARG A 55 -12.31 15.71 15.35
C ARG A 55 -12.16 14.43 16.17
N SER A 56 -13.18 14.09 16.97
CA SER A 56 -13.16 12.87 17.78
C SER A 56 -13.12 11.61 16.92
N HIS A 57 -13.85 11.62 15.79
CA HIS A 57 -13.83 10.50 14.83
C HIS A 57 -12.47 10.38 14.11
N LEU A 58 -11.86 11.52 13.77
CA LEU A 58 -10.50 11.54 13.24
C LEU A 58 -9.49 10.90 14.21
N LEU A 59 -9.52 11.31 15.48
CA LEU A 59 -8.62 10.75 16.49
C LEU A 59 -8.83 9.24 16.69
N HIS A 60 -10.08 8.77 16.57
CA HIS A 60 -10.37 7.34 16.58
C HIS A 60 -9.71 6.63 15.38
N ILE A 61 -9.85 7.17 14.14
CA ILE A 61 -9.21 6.60 12.96
C ILE A 61 -7.68 6.55 13.13
N ILE A 62 -7.05 7.64 13.58
CA ILE A 62 -5.59 7.70 13.79
C ILE A 62 -5.14 6.64 14.80
N ARG A 63 -5.84 6.50 15.91
CA ARG A 63 -5.54 5.46 16.91
C ARG A 63 -5.61 4.08 16.29
N GLU A 64 -6.67 3.78 15.55
CA GLU A 64 -6.84 2.50 14.89
C GLU A 64 -5.73 2.21 13.87
N ILE A 65 -5.25 3.23 13.13
CA ILE A 65 -4.13 3.05 12.20
C ILE A 65 -2.84 2.68 12.95
N ILE A 66 -2.56 3.35 14.07
CA ILE A 66 -1.35 3.10 14.87
C ILE A 66 -1.40 1.74 15.54
N GLU A 67 -2.56 1.37 16.11
CA GLU A 67 -2.75 0.12 16.84
C GLU A 67 -3.03 -1.08 15.93
N PHE A 68 -3.31 -0.85 14.63
CA PHE A 68 -3.69 -1.91 13.71
C PHE A 68 -2.59 -2.96 13.56
N GLU A 69 -2.97 -4.20 13.82
CA GLU A 69 -2.17 -5.39 13.52
C GLU A 69 -3.02 -6.34 12.68
N PRO A 70 -2.59 -6.66 11.44
CA PRO A 70 -3.33 -7.58 10.59
C PRO A 70 -3.35 -8.98 11.21
N THR A 71 -4.45 -9.70 11.02
CA THR A 71 -4.60 -11.07 11.52
C THR A 71 -3.93 -12.09 10.61
N THR A 72 -3.66 -11.71 9.37
CA THR A 72 -3.00 -12.53 8.34
C THR A 72 -1.86 -11.77 7.68
N ASP A 73 -0.96 -12.49 7.03
CA ASP A 73 0.25 -11.91 6.41
C ASP A 73 0.07 -11.60 4.91
N GLY A 74 -1.00 -12.08 4.28
CA GLY A 74 -1.28 -11.88 2.84
C GLY A 74 -1.85 -10.50 2.50
N THR A 75 -1.93 -10.20 1.20
CA THR A 75 -2.52 -8.97 0.67
C THR A 75 -3.50 -9.30 -0.45
N ASP A 76 -4.74 -8.82 -0.36
CA ASP A 76 -5.75 -8.85 -1.44
C ASP A 76 -6.36 -7.46 -1.65
N ILE A 77 -5.81 -6.74 -2.61
CA ILE A 77 -6.29 -5.40 -3.01
C ILE A 77 -7.66 -5.52 -3.68
N SER A 78 -7.94 -6.63 -4.37
CA SER A 78 -9.24 -6.84 -5.02
C SER A 78 -10.37 -6.88 -4.02
N GLU A 79 -10.17 -7.58 -2.89
CA GLU A 79 -11.17 -7.67 -1.83
C GLU A 79 -11.43 -6.31 -1.18
N ALA A 80 -10.38 -5.54 -0.91
CA ALA A 80 -10.49 -4.18 -0.37
C ALA A 80 -11.30 -3.26 -1.31
N LEU A 81 -11.01 -3.27 -2.62
CA LEU A 81 -11.70 -2.45 -3.61
C LEU A 81 -13.15 -2.87 -3.80
N ARG A 82 -13.45 -4.18 -3.81
CA ARG A 82 -14.82 -4.71 -3.86
C ARG A 82 -15.62 -4.29 -2.64
N TYR A 83 -15.02 -4.42 -1.45
CA TYR A 83 -15.67 -4.00 -0.21
C TYR A 83 -15.97 -2.51 -0.20
N LEU A 84 -14.99 -1.66 -0.54
CA LEU A 84 -15.17 -0.21 -0.67
C LEU A 84 -16.36 0.11 -1.56
N THR A 85 -16.40 -0.47 -2.76
CA THR A 85 -17.44 -0.25 -3.76
C THR A 85 -18.83 -0.71 -3.28
N ASN A 86 -18.88 -1.76 -2.45
CA ASN A 86 -20.12 -2.27 -1.88
C ASN A 86 -20.59 -1.50 -0.65
N ALA A 87 -19.67 -1.08 0.20
CA ALA A 87 -20.00 -0.35 1.44
C ALA A 87 -20.34 1.11 1.20
N ILE A 88 -19.66 1.78 0.25
CA ILE A 88 -19.84 3.19 -0.06
C ILE A 88 -20.63 3.34 -1.37
N LYS A 89 -21.91 3.72 -1.27
CA LYS A 89 -22.79 3.87 -2.44
C LYS A 89 -22.67 5.21 -3.15
N LYS A 90 -22.23 6.25 -2.43
CA LYS A 90 -22.02 7.59 -2.99
C LYS A 90 -20.60 7.72 -3.49
N LYS A 91 -20.40 8.48 -4.57
CA LYS A 91 -19.06 8.80 -5.05
C LYS A 91 -18.26 9.48 -3.93
N CYS A 92 -17.07 8.99 -3.68
CA CYS A 92 -16.12 9.55 -2.71
C CYS A 92 -14.72 9.62 -3.33
N THR A 93 -13.86 10.45 -2.76
CA THR A 93 -12.42 10.38 -2.98
C THR A 93 -11.87 9.27 -2.09
N ALA A 94 -11.13 8.34 -2.66
CA ALA A 94 -10.53 7.23 -1.96
C ALA A 94 -9.02 7.18 -2.22
N PHE A 95 -8.24 6.98 -1.17
CA PHE A 95 -6.79 6.80 -1.25
C PHE A 95 -6.45 5.35 -0.90
N LEU A 96 -5.88 4.62 -1.84
CA LEU A 96 -5.34 3.28 -1.60
C LEU A 96 -3.88 3.39 -1.19
N LEU A 97 -3.58 3.03 0.07
CA LEU A 97 -2.24 3.07 0.64
C LEU A 97 -1.71 1.63 0.76
N SER A 98 -0.72 1.26 -0.04
CA SER A 98 -0.14 -0.09 -0.07
C SER A 98 1.25 -0.05 -0.71
N ASP A 99 2.01 -1.16 -0.63
CA ASP A 99 3.21 -1.42 -1.45
C ASP A 99 2.88 -1.90 -2.87
N MET A 100 1.59 -2.12 -3.15
CA MET A 100 1.05 -2.55 -4.44
C MET A 100 1.55 -3.92 -4.93
N ILE A 101 2.05 -4.75 -4.01
CA ILE A 101 2.51 -6.11 -4.31
C ILE A 101 1.34 -7.08 -4.07
N ASP A 102 0.51 -7.25 -5.07
CA ASP A 102 -0.59 -8.21 -5.16
C ASP A 102 -0.69 -8.64 -6.63
N VAL A 103 0.10 -9.68 -6.97
CA VAL A 103 0.39 -10.04 -8.35
C VAL A 103 0.22 -11.54 -8.61
N ASN A 104 -0.03 -11.89 -9.86
CA ASN A 104 0.01 -13.25 -10.37
C ASN A 104 1.47 -13.72 -10.53
N GLU A 105 1.66 -14.99 -10.87
CA GLU A 105 2.99 -15.59 -11.12
C GLU A 105 3.78 -14.88 -12.25
N ASP A 106 3.08 -14.30 -13.22
CA ASP A 106 3.68 -13.52 -14.32
C ASP A 106 4.00 -12.07 -13.96
N GLY A 107 3.73 -11.65 -12.71
CA GLY A 107 3.91 -10.28 -12.22
C GLY A 107 2.78 -9.33 -12.57
N SER A 108 1.72 -9.78 -13.24
CA SER A 108 0.56 -8.94 -13.54
C SER A 108 -0.28 -8.66 -12.28
N PRO A 109 -0.83 -7.43 -12.12
CA PRO A 109 -1.68 -7.09 -10.99
C PRO A 109 -2.95 -7.97 -10.92
N ARG A 110 -3.23 -8.55 -9.74
CA ARG A 110 -4.43 -9.39 -9.52
C ARG A 110 -5.70 -8.57 -9.38
N TYR A 111 -5.60 -7.28 -9.12
CA TYR A 111 -6.70 -6.39 -8.78
C TYR A 111 -7.27 -5.58 -9.96
N GLU A 112 -6.92 -5.89 -11.22
CA GLU A 112 -7.35 -5.10 -12.38
C GLU A 112 -8.86 -4.96 -12.49
N GLU A 113 -9.62 -6.06 -12.39
CA GLU A 113 -11.09 -6.01 -12.52
C GLU A 113 -11.75 -5.25 -11.38
N ALA A 114 -11.26 -5.40 -10.16
CA ALA A 114 -11.78 -4.66 -9.01
C ALA A 114 -11.44 -3.16 -9.11
N LEU A 115 -10.23 -2.83 -9.58
CA LEU A 115 -9.80 -1.46 -9.85
C LEU A 115 -10.71 -0.79 -10.86
N LYS A 116 -10.98 -1.44 -12.00
CA LYS A 116 -11.88 -0.94 -13.04
C LYS A 116 -13.27 -0.58 -12.50
N VAL A 117 -13.81 -1.40 -11.61
CA VAL A 117 -15.11 -1.13 -10.98
C VAL A 117 -15.00 0.04 -10.00
N ALA A 118 -13.94 0.08 -9.19
CA ALA A 118 -13.75 1.11 -8.17
C ALA A 118 -13.57 2.51 -8.79
N VAL A 119 -12.77 2.66 -9.85
CA VAL A 119 -12.54 3.96 -10.51
C VAL A 119 -13.78 4.50 -11.23
N ASN A 120 -14.67 3.63 -11.69
CA ASN A 120 -15.94 4.04 -12.26
C ASN A 120 -16.93 4.59 -11.22
N ARG A 121 -16.77 4.20 -9.95
CA ARG A 121 -17.66 4.59 -8.85
C ARG A 121 -17.10 5.70 -7.97
N HIS A 122 -15.79 5.72 -7.79
CA HIS A 122 -15.10 6.60 -6.86
C HIS A 122 -13.95 7.31 -7.56
N ASP A 123 -13.52 8.40 -6.99
CA ASP A 123 -12.32 9.12 -7.38
C ASP A 123 -11.15 8.51 -6.60
N LEU A 124 -10.45 7.55 -7.24
CA LEU A 124 -9.41 6.74 -6.62
C LEU A 124 -8.02 7.27 -6.95
N SER A 125 -7.18 7.41 -5.93
CA SER A 125 -5.75 7.66 -6.06
C SER A 125 -4.96 6.60 -5.31
N VAL A 126 -3.76 6.31 -5.78
CA VAL A 126 -2.86 5.32 -5.20
C VAL A 126 -1.64 6.00 -4.60
N ILE A 127 -1.34 5.67 -3.36
CA ILE A 127 -0.13 6.07 -2.66
C ILE A 127 0.65 4.79 -2.35
N GLU A 128 1.63 4.51 -3.18
CA GLU A 128 2.55 3.40 -2.98
C GLU A 128 3.60 3.81 -1.94
N VAL A 129 3.69 3.07 -0.83
CA VAL A 129 4.75 3.26 0.17
C VAL A 129 5.65 2.01 0.16
N TYR A 130 6.94 2.20 -0.10
CA TYR A 130 7.88 1.10 -0.24
C TYR A 130 9.20 1.36 0.48
N ASP A 131 9.85 0.29 0.91
CA ASP A 131 11.24 0.34 1.37
C ASP A 131 12.17 0.02 0.18
N PRO A 132 13.09 0.92 -0.20
CA PRO A 132 14.05 0.67 -1.28
C PRO A 132 14.88 -0.61 -1.07
N ARG A 133 15.10 -1.02 0.19
CA ARG A 133 15.85 -2.22 0.54
C ARG A 133 15.13 -3.52 0.20
N GLU A 134 13.79 -3.49 0.13
CA GLU A 134 13.00 -4.65 -0.29
C GLU A 134 13.09 -4.91 -1.79
N ARG A 135 13.52 -3.90 -2.56
CA ARG A 135 13.70 -4.00 -4.01
C ARG A 135 15.09 -4.44 -4.44
N CYS A 136 16.03 -4.53 -3.51
CA CYS A 136 17.42 -4.85 -3.76
C CYS A 136 17.96 -5.77 -2.65
N ILE A 137 18.40 -6.96 -3.03
CA ILE A 137 19.01 -7.90 -2.08
C ILE A 137 20.50 -7.53 -1.92
N PRO A 138 20.98 -7.19 -0.70
CA PRO A 138 22.40 -6.91 -0.46
C PRO A 138 23.24 -8.19 -0.59
N ASP A 139 24.52 -8.02 -0.96
CA ASP A 139 25.49 -9.10 -0.99
C ASP A 139 26.01 -9.36 0.44
N VAL A 140 25.38 -10.29 1.13
CA VAL A 140 25.69 -10.66 2.53
C VAL A 140 25.95 -12.17 2.69
N GLY A 141 26.17 -12.86 1.57
CA GLY A 141 26.43 -14.31 1.55
C GLY A 141 25.16 -15.15 1.65
N LEU A 142 25.26 -16.29 2.31
CA LEU A 142 24.15 -17.24 2.45
C LEU A 142 23.17 -16.75 3.55
N VAL A 143 21.93 -16.49 3.19
CA VAL A 143 20.87 -16.06 4.11
C VAL A 143 19.71 -17.04 4.13
N HIS A 144 19.09 -17.19 5.27
CA HIS A 144 17.86 -17.96 5.42
C HIS A 144 16.68 -17.01 5.29
N ILE A 145 15.98 -17.09 4.15
CA ILE A 145 14.81 -16.27 3.88
C ILE A 145 13.56 -17.07 4.21
N LYS A 146 12.63 -16.44 4.93
CA LYS A 146 11.30 -16.97 5.17
C LYS A 146 10.29 -16.10 4.44
N ASP A 147 9.54 -16.72 3.55
CA ASP A 147 8.40 -16.07 2.91
C ASP A 147 7.28 -15.84 3.95
N SER A 148 6.89 -14.59 4.12
CA SER A 148 5.88 -14.18 5.12
C SER A 148 4.49 -14.70 4.76
N GLU A 149 4.17 -14.87 3.47
CA GLU A 149 2.82 -15.28 3.02
C GLU A 149 2.66 -16.81 3.06
N SER A 150 3.60 -17.55 2.49
CA SER A 150 3.51 -19.03 2.43
C SER A 150 4.11 -19.73 3.64
N GLY A 151 4.89 -19.01 4.49
CA GLY A 151 5.63 -19.57 5.61
C GLY A 151 6.82 -20.46 5.20
N ARG A 152 7.03 -20.64 3.90
CA ARG A 152 8.16 -21.43 3.37
C ARG A 152 9.47 -20.73 3.62
N SER A 153 10.49 -21.48 3.91
CA SER A 153 11.83 -20.94 4.08
C SER A 153 12.81 -21.64 3.16
N ALA A 154 13.79 -20.87 2.68
CA ALA A 154 14.85 -21.36 1.81
C ALA A 154 16.18 -20.67 2.14
N TRP A 155 17.26 -21.40 1.95
CA TRP A 155 18.60 -20.81 1.93
C TRP A 155 18.85 -20.19 0.58
N VAL A 156 19.22 -18.92 0.56
CA VAL A 156 19.49 -18.16 -0.67
C VAL A 156 20.91 -17.60 -0.57
N ASP A 157 21.73 -17.88 -1.59
CA ASP A 157 23.05 -17.29 -1.72
C ASP A 157 22.93 -15.91 -2.37
N THR A 158 23.03 -14.89 -1.52
CA THR A 158 22.95 -13.50 -1.98
C THR A 158 24.25 -13.03 -2.63
N SER A 159 25.34 -13.83 -2.66
CA SER A 159 26.54 -13.54 -3.44
C SER A 159 26.34 -13.77 -4.94
N ASP A 160 25.31 -14.55 -5.33
CA ASP A 160 24.99 -14.78 -6.74
C ASP A 160 24.40 -13.53 -7.39
N LYS A 161 25.21 -12.88 -8.23
CA LYS A 161 24.79 -11.67 -8.98
C LYS A 161 23.62 -11.91 -9.92
N LYS A 162 23.46 -13.14 -10.47
CA LYS A 162 22.37 -13.44 -11.40
C LYS A 162 21.04 -13.48 -10.62
N MET A 163 21.05 -14.11 -9.47
CA MET A 163 19.90 -14.16 -8.57
C MET A 163 19.47 -12.75 -8.15
N ARG A 164 20.41 -11.90 -7.68
CA ARG A 164 20.09 -10.52 -7.29
C ARG A 164 19.48 -9.70 -8.43
N ARG A 165 20.07 -9.81 -9.65
CA ARG A 165 19.54 -9.12 -10.83
C ARG A 165 18.14 -9.62 -11.21
N ALA A 166 17.91 -10.94 -11.18
CA ALA A 166 16.58 -11.50 -11.45
C ALA A 166 15.52 -10.97 -10.48
N TYR A 167 15.87 -10.82 -9.21
CA TYR A 167 15.00 -10.26 -8.18
C TYR A 167 14.69 -8.77 -8.45
N GLU A 168 15.70 -7.96 -8.74
CA GLU A 168 15.53 -6.53 -9.07
C GLU A 168 14.70 -6.35 -10.36
N ASP A 169 14.94 -7.18 -11.38
CA ASP A 169 14.20 -7.16 -12.62
C ASP A 169 12.73 -7.55 -12.42
N TRP A 170 12.45 -8.50 -11.54
CA TRP A 170 11.09 -8.87 -11.15
C TRP A 170 10.35 -7.69 -10.52
N PHE A 171 10.95 -7.02 -9.52
CA PHE A 171 10.35 -5.84 -8.89
C PHE A 171 10.12 -4.70 -9.89
N ARG A 172 11.08 -4.48 -10.78
CA ARG A 172 10.95 -3.48 -11.84
C ARG A 172 9.80 -3.80 -12.79
N ASN A 173 9.66 -5.07 -13.18
CA ASN A 173 8.57 -5.53 -14.03
C ASN A 173 7.20 -5.34 -13.35
N VAL A 174 7.06 -5.77 -12.10
CA VAL A 174 5.84 -5.58 -11.30
C VAL A 174 5.46 -4.09 -11.23
N GLY A 175 6.41 -3.22 -10.92
CA GLY A 175 6.19 -1.78 -10.86
C GLY A 175 5.75 -1.17 -12.21
N GLN A 176 6.33 -1.65 -13.33
CA GLN A 176 5.96 -1.21 -14.67
C GLN A 176 4.54 -1.68 -15.06
N LEU A 177 4.19 -2.93 -14.76
CA LEU A 177 2.85 -3.47 -15.04
C LEU A 177 1.79 -2.74 -14.23
N SER A 178 2.01 -2.51 -12.95
CA SER A 178 1.12 -1.72 -12.09
C SER A 178 0.97 -0.28 -12.61
N SER A 179 2.05 0.37 -12.99
CA SER A 179 2.02 1.74 -13.54
C SER A 179 1.25 1.82 -14.85
N LYS A 180 1.43 0.85 -15.75
CA LYS A 180 0.64 0.76 -17.00
C LYS A 180 -0.85 0.58 -16.70
N LEU A 181 -1.20 -0.22 -15.69
CA LEU A 181 -2.57 -0.43 -15.28
C LEU A 181 -3.20 0.86 -14.76
N PHE A 182 -2.51 1.63 -13.90
CA PHE A 182 -3.01 2.90 -13.40
C PHE A 182 -3.17 3.94 -14.51
N MET A 183 -2.22 4.03 -15.44
CA MET A 183 -2.36 4.89 -16.62
C MET A 183 -3.57 4.48 -17.49
N LYS A 184 -3.78 3.18 -17.72
CA LYS A 184 -4.91 2.66 -18.49
C LYS A 184 -6.27 3.10 -17.94
N TYR A 185 -6.39 3.16 -16.60
CA TYR A 185 -7.64 3.53 -15.92
C TYR A 185 -7.65 4.97 -15.40
N ASN A 186 -6.67 5.78 -15.80
CA ASN A 186 -6.53 7.19 -15.38
C ASN A 186 -6.57 7.37 -13.85
N VAL A 187 -5.80 6.53 -13.15
CA VAL A 187 -5.65 6.56 -11.70
C VAL A 187 -4.37 7.30 -11.34
N ASP A 188 -4.49 8.37 -10.57
CA ASP A 188 -3.35 9.11 -10.06
C ASP A 188 -2.55 8.25 -9.08
N LYS A 189 -1.24 8.17 -9.28
CA LYS A 189 -0.32 7.40 -8.44
C LYS A 189 0.86 8.25 -8.03
N VAL A 190 1.23 8.13 -6.75
CA VAL A 190 2.51 8.58 -6.24
C VAL A 190 3.22 7.41 -5.53
N SER A 191 4.55 7.31 -5.71
CA SER A 191 5.40 6.34 -5.02
C SER A 191 6.30 7.09 -4.05
N ILE A 192 6.29 6.68 -2.78
CA ILE A 192 6.99 7.32 -1.67
C ILE A 192 7.87 6.26 -1.01
N ALA A 193 9.18 6.47 -0.99
CA ALA A 193 10.08 5.63 -0.21
C ALA A 193 9.98 5.98 1.28
N VAL A 194 10.25 5.01 2.16
CA VAL A 194 10.15 5.22 3.62
C VAL A 194 11.11 6.26 4.18
N ASP A 195 12.17 6.56 3.44
CA ASP A 195 13.17 7.58 3.75
C ASP A 195 12.98 8.90 3.00
N ASP A 196 11.95 9.00 2.13
CA ASP A 196 11.60 10.21 1.39
C ASP A 196 10.74 11.18 2.24
N ASP A 197 10.74 12.45 1.80
CA ASP A 197 9.79 13.45 2.28
C ASP A 197 8.40 13.20 1.66
N TYR A 198 7.56 12.46 2.38
CA TYR A 198 6.22 12.12 1.90
C TYR A 198 5.33 13.35 1.62
N VAL A 199 5.61 14.50 2.26
CA VAL A 199 4.84 15.73 2.02
C VAL A 199 5.00 16.20 0.58
N LYS A 200 6.23 16.14 0.03
CA LYS A 200 6.47 16.45 -1.38
C LYS A 200 5.74 15.50 -2.32
N GLY A 201 5.72 14.19 -1.98
CA GLY A 201 4.97 13.19 -2.73
C GLY A 201 3.47 13.51 -2.77
N LEU A 202 2.88 13.83 -1.63
CA LEU A 202 1.47 14.22 -1.55
C LEU A 202 1.19 15.53 -2.31
N MET A 203 2.05 16.54 -2.19
CA MET A 203 1.91 17.79 -2.94
C MET A 203 1.90 17.52 -4.46
N THR A 204 2.80 16.66 -4.95
CA THR A 204 2.83 16.28 -6.37
C THR A 204 1.53 15.58 -6.79
N LEU A 205 1.00 14.67 -5.96
CA LEU A 205 -0.26 13.98 -6.23
C LEU A 205 -1.42 14.98 -6.37
N PHE A 206 -1.50 15.98 -5.48
CA PHE A 206 -2.58 16.97 -5.50
C PHE A 206 -2.44 18.06 -6.56
N GLN A 207 -1.21 18.37 -7.01
CA GLN A 207 -0.98 19.33 -8.09
C GLN A 207 -1.36 18.80 -9.47
N ASN A 208 -1.33 17.47 -9.64
CA ASN A 208 -1.67 16.81 -10.91
C ASN A 208 -3.16 16.48 -11.04
N ARG A 209 -3.98 16.85 -10.06
CA ARG A 209 -5.44 16.70 -10.02
C ARG A 209 -6.14 18.01 -10.29
#